data_498af0445101060f0767684d606a3d19
#
_entry.id   498af0445101060f0767684d606a3d19
#
_cell.length_a   1.000
_cell.length_b   1.000
_cell.length_c   1.000
_cell.angle_alpha   90.00
_cell.angle_beta   90.00
_cell.angle_gamma   90.00
#
_symmetry.space_group_name_H-M   'P 1'
#
loop_
_entity.id
_entity.type
_entity.pdbx_description
1 polymer ?
#
loop_
_entity_poly.entity_id
_entity_poly.type
_entity_poly.pdbx_seq_one_letter_code
_entity_poly.pdbx_strand_id
1 'polypeptide(L)'
;MGVPTDQIEDLAENSAVCVPTMMPYITAFFMPRAKGDRPDVIPDGCVNFAFLGQFAETPRDTIFTTEYSVRTAMEAVYGLMGVDRGVPEVWGSVYDVRELLDASVKLMDGRSQIGRASCRERV
;
A
#
# COMPACT_ATOMS: atom_id res chain seq x y z
N MET A 1 -18.23 16.37 2.99
CA MET A 1 -17.68 17.61 3.55
C MET A 1 -18.77 18.60 4.01
N GLY A 2 -20.04 18.37 3.73
CA GLY A 2 -21.16 19.17 4.26
C GLY A 2 -21.28 20.59 3.66
N VAL A 3 -20.64 20.85 2.54
CA VAL A 3 -20.76 22.13 1.85
C VAL A 3 -22.11 22.18 1.13
N PRO A 4 -22.92 23.24 1.32
CA PRO A 4 -24.15 23.44 0.57
C PRO A 4 -23.90 23.47 -0.94
N THR A 5 -24.83 22.94 -1.71
CA THR A 5 -24.68 22.77 -3.18
C THR A 5 -24.50 24.12 -3.91
N ASP A 6 -25.12 25.16 -3.40
CA ASP A 6 -25.01 26.53 -3.93
C ASP A 6 -23.66 27.21 -3.68
N GLN A 7 -22.83 26.64 -2.80
CA GLN A 7 -21.50 27.15 -2.48
C GLN A 7 -20.37 26.34 -3.11
N ILE A 8 -20.68 25.27 -3.84
CA ILE A 8 -19.66 24.38 -4.41
C ILE A 8 -18.82 25.09 -5.47
N GLU A 9 -19.44 25.89 -6.31
CA GLU A 9 -18.72 26.63 -7.38
C GLU A 9 -17.76 27.65 -6.77
N ASP A 10 -18.21 28.43 -5.81
CA ASP A 10 -17.37 29.40 -5.11
C ASP A 10 -16.21 28.73 -4.35
N LEU A 11 -16.47 27.60 -3.72
CA LEU A 11 -15.44 26.80 -3.08
C LEU A 11 -14.40 26.27 -4.10
N ALA A 12 -14.87 25.79 -5.24
CA ALA A 12 -14.00 25.28 -6.29
C ALA A 12 -13.11 26.37 -6.89
N GLU A 13 -13.66 27.55 -7.13
CA GLU A 13 -12.94 28.67 -7.71
C GLU A 13 -11.91 29.28 -6.74
N ASN A 14 -12.25 29.39 -5.47
CA ASN A 14 -11.44 30.11 -4.50
C ASN A 14 -10.56 29.23 -3.59
N SER A 15 -10.87 27.94 -3.49
CA SER A 15 -10.21 27.06 -2.51
C SER A 15 -9.65 25.78 -3.12
N ALA A 16 -9.88 25.51 -4.40
CA ALA A 16 -9.38 24.31 -5.07
C ALA A 16 -8.42 24.68 -6.20
N VAL A 17 -7.24 24.09 -6.18
CA VAL A 17 -6.27 24.17 -7.28
C VAL A 17 -6.11 22.77 -7.86
N CYS A 18 -6.43 22.63 -9.14
CA CYS A 18 -6.22 21.38 -9.87
C CYS A 18 -4.94 21.50 -10.71
N VAL A 19 -3.94 20.72 -10.34
CA VAL A 19 -2.69 20.62 -11.10
C VAL A 19 -2.66 19.26 -11.78
N PRO A 20 -2.92 19.17 -13.09
CA PRO A 20 -2.77 17.92 -13.82
C PRO A 20 -1.29 17.54 -13.87
N THR A 21 -0.95 16.41 -13.28
CA THR A 21 0.43 15.96 -13.19
C THR A 21 0.53 14.53 -13.68
N MET A 22 1.44 14.29 -14.64
CA MET A 22 1.83 12.95 -14.98
C MET A 22 2.89 12.50 -13.97
N MET A 23 2.53 11.51 -13.15
CA MET A 23 3.40 11.02 -12.09
C MET A 23 4.30 9.92 -12.64
N PRO A 24 5.62 10.11 -12.66
CA PRO A 24 6.56 9.08 -13.06
C PRO A 24 6.38 7.83 -12.17
N TYR A 25 6.52 6.66 -12.76
CA TYR A 25 6.43 5.35 -12.09
C TYR A 25 5.06 4.91 -11.57
N ILE A 26 4.04 5.74 -11.56
CA ILE A 26 2.69 5.31 -11.14
C ILE A 26 2.11 4.27 -12.08
N THR A 27 2.31 4.45 -13.38
CA THR A 27 1.85 3.52 -14.42
C THR A 27 2.76 2.31 -14.58
N ALA A 28 3.83 2.24 -13.84
CA ALA A 28 4.87 1.22 -13.93
C ALA A 28 4.95 0.36 -12.64
N PHE A 29 3.81 -0.05 -12.09
CA PHE A 29 3.77 -0.82 -10.84
C PHE A 29 4.58 -2.11 -10.88
N PHE A 30 4.60 -2.76 -12.02
CA PHE A 30 5.24 -4.07 -12.19
C PHE A 30 6.71 -3.98 -12.58
N MET A 31 7.25 -2.78 -12.69
CA MET A 31 8.68 -2.63 -12.95
C MET A 31 9.50 -3.04 -11.73
N PRO A 32 10.57 -3.79 -11.93
CA PRO A 32 11.49 -4.12 -10.85
C PRO A 32 12.02 -2.84 -10.19
N ARG A 33 12.09 -2.85 -8.86
CA ARG A 33 12.64 -1.76 -8.06
C ARG A 33 13.59 -2.33 -7.03
N ALA A 34 14.67 -1.61 -6.78
CA ALA A 34 15.55 -1.92 -5.68
C ALA A 34 14.99 -1.37 -4.37
N LYS A 35 15.42 -1.94 -3.25
CA LYS A 35 15.13 -1.37 -1.94
C LYS A 35 15.76 0.01 -1.84
N GLY A 36 14.99 1.00 -1.40
CA GLY A 36 15.44 2.38 -1.27
C GLY A 36 15.26 3.24 -2.53
N ASP A 37 14.65 2.71 -3.59
CA ASP A 37 14.31 3.51 -4.78
C ASP A 37 13.18 4.52 -4.54
N ARG A 38 12.45 4.34 -3.46
CA ARG A 38 11.36 5.21 -3.04
C ARG A 38 11.71 5.91 -1.73
N PRO A 39 11.22 7.13 -1.53
CA PRO A 39 11.42 7.81 -0.26
C PRO A 39 10.65 7.12 0.87
N ASP A 40 11.16 7.26 2.07
CA ASP A 40 10.41 6.87 3.27
C ASP A 40 9.12 7.69 3.37
N VAL A 41 8.13 7.15 4.09
CA VAL A 41 6.85 7.84 4.33
C VAL A 41 7.09 9.23 4.91
N ILE A 42 7.97 9.35 5.88
CA ILE A 42 8.44 10.64 6.41
C ILE A 42 9.94 10.71 6.16
N PRO A 43 10.39 11.42 5.13
CA PRO A 43 11.82 11.58 4.87
C PRO A 43 12.54 12.29 6.01
N ASP A 44 13.80 11.96 6.19
CA ASP A 44 14.65 12.61 7.19
C ASP A 44 14.62 14.13 7.07
N GLY A 45 14.38 14.80 8.20
CA GLY A 45 14.29 16.26 8.27
C GLY A 45 12.93 16.84 7.93
N CYS A 46 11.96 16.04 7.53
CA CYS A 46 10.58 16.49 7.33
C CYS A 46 9.83 16.58 8.66
N VAL A 47 9.21 17.73 8.90
CA VAL A 47 8.47 18.01 10.16
C VAL A 47 6.96 17.93 9.96
N ASN A 48 6.46 18.30 8.79
CA ASN A 48 5.04 18.45 8.48
C ASN A 48 4.67 17.94 7.08
N PHE A 49 5.47 17.06 6.52
CA PHE A 49 5.29 16.52 5.18
C PHE A 49 5.53 15.02 5.17
N ALA A 50 4.72 14.28 4.42
CA ALA A 50 4.86 12.86 4.23
C ALA A 50 4.47 12.45 2.80
N PHE A 51 5.12 11.40 2.30
CA PHE A 51 4.71 10.71 1.08
C PHE A 51 3.74 9.60 1.40
N LEU A 52 2.71 9.43 0.58
CA LEU A 52 1.68 8.41 0.76
C LEU A 52 1.53 7.54 -0.48
N GLY A 53 1.02 6.34 -0.26
CA GLY A 53 0.70 5.40 -1.33
C GLY A 53 1.95 4.90 -2.05
N GLN A 54 1.84 4.73 -3.35
CA GLN A 54 2.86 4.08 -4.18
C GLN A 54 4.21 4.79 -4.23
N PHE A 55 4.27 6.05 -3.83
CA PHE A 55 5.50 6.83 -3.80
C PHE A 55 6.37 6.60 -2.58
N ALA A 56 5.76 6.15 -1.50
CA ALA A 56 6.49 5.89 -0.27
C ALA A 56 6.98 4.44 -0.23
N GLU A 57 8.05 4.20 0.47
CA GLU A 57 8.50 2.86 0.81
C GLU A 57 7.95 2.45 2.17
N THR A 58 7.34 1.27 2.24
CA THR A 58 6.99 0.63 3.51
C THR A 58 7.45 -0.82 3.50
N PRO A 59 8.03 -1.31 4.59
CA PRO A 59 8.59 -2.65 4.64
C PRO A 59 7.55 -3.74 4.45
N ARG A 60 7.91 -4.79 3.71
CA ARG A 60 7.14 -6.05 3.58
C ARG A 60 5.76 -5.92 2.98
N ASP A 61 5.43 -4.83 2.33
CA ASP A 61 4.14 -4.66 1.69
C ASP A 61 4.26 -4.61 0.17
N THR A 62 3.15 -4.82 -0.50
CA THR A 62 3.07 -4.80 -1.96
C THR A 62 2.45 -3.50 -2.41
N ILE A 63 3.19 -2.74 -3.22
CA ILE A 63 2.68 -1.51 -3.81
C ILE A 63 1.38 -1.75 -4.59
N PHE A 64 0.63 -0.71 -4.87
CA PHE A 64 -0.65 -0.65 -5.58
C PHE A 64 -1.86 -1.32 -4.91
N THR A 65 -1.75 -1.72 -3.67
CA THR A 65 -2.90 -2.20 -2.90
C THR A 65 -3.53 -1.05 -2.11
N THR A 66 -4.83 -1.16 -1.84
CA THR A 66 -5.52 -0.23 -0.94
C THR A 66 -4.91 -0.29 0.46
N GLU A 67 -4.54 -1.47 0.91
CA GLU A 67 -3.86 -1.70 2.18
C GLU A 67 -2.56 -0.91 2.27
N TYR A 68 -1.76 -0.92 1.20
CA TYR A 68 -0.52 -0.14 1.13
C TYR A 68 -0.77 1.36 1.35
N SER A 69 -1.79 1.90 0.71
CA SER A 69 -2.15 3.32 0.84
C SER A 69 -2.62 3.65 2.27
N VAL A 70 -3.41 2.77 2.88
CA VAL A 70 -3.86 2.95 4.27
C VAL A 70 -2.70 2.84 5.25
N ARG A 71 -1.80 1.89 5.04
CA ARG A 71 -0.61 1.69 5.89
C ARG A 71 0.29 2.92 5.88
N THR A 72 0.65 3.41 4.70
CA THR A 72 1.48 4.63 4.58
C THR A 72 0.80 5.85 5.19
N ALA A 73 -0.53 5.96 5.08
CA ALA A 73 -1.28 7.02 5.74
C ALA A 73 -1.25 6.91 7.28
N MET A 74 -1.36 5.69 7.81
CA MET A 74 -1.23 5.47 9.25
C MET A 74 0.19 5.78 9.75
N GLU A 75 1.22 5.37 9.03
CA GLU A 75 2.62 5.68 9.34
C GLU A 75 2.85 7.20 9.34
N ALA A 76 2.34 7.91 8.33
CA ALA A 76 2.43 9.36 8.26
C ALA A 76 1.75 10.05 9.44
N VAL A 77 0.51 9.68 9.74
CA VAL A 77 -0.24 10.31 10.85
C VAL A 77 0.42 10.03 12.19
N TYR A 78 0.80 8.78 12.45
CA TYR A 78 1.40 8.42 13.73
C TYR A 78 2.78 9.09 13.91
N GLY A 79 3.59 9.12 12.84
CA GLY A 79 4.89 9.78 12.89
C GLY A 79 4.79 11.29 13.05
N LEU A 80 4.00 11.97 12.22
CA LEU A 80 3.88 13.44 12.27
C LEU A 80 3.19 13.94 13.55
N MET A 81 2.24 13.19 14.09
CA MET A 81 1.52 13.55 15.32
C MET A 81 2.20 13.03 16.57
N GLY A 82 3.31 12.32 16.47
CA GLY A 82 4.01 11.74 17.61
C GLY A 82 3.17 10.73 18.39
N VAL A 83 2.28 10.00 17.73
CA VAL A 83 1.44 8.99 18.35
C VAL A 83 2.25 7.74 18.58
N ASP A 84 2.43 7.35 19.83
CA ASP A 84 3.11 6.10 20.21
C ASP A 84 2.21 4.89 19.93
N ARG A 85 2.04 4.58 18.67
CA ARG A 85 1.27 3.43 18.18
C ARG A 85 1.91 2.86 16.94
N GLY A 86 2.22 1.58 16.96
CA GLY A 86 2.69 0.86 15.77
C GLY A 86 1.59 0.67 14.73
N VAL A 87 1.96 0.79 13.47
CA VAL A 87 1.10 0.35 12.36
C VAL A 87 1.08 -1.18 12.36
N PRO A 88 -0.08 -1.84 12.19
CA PRO A 88 -0.15 -3.30 12.14
C PRO A 88 0.80 -3.86 11.08
N GLU A 89 1.58 -4.87 11.45
CA GLU A 89 2.51 -5.49 10.51
C GLU A 89 1.78 -6.31 9.43
N VAL A 90 2.40 -6.41 8.27
CA VAL A 90 1.94 -7.33 7.22
C VAL A 90 2.16 -8.77 7.67
N TRP A 91 1.17 -9.62 7.48
CA TRP A 91 1.29 -11.05 7.78
C TRP A 91 2.44 -11.68 6.98
N GLY A 92 3.44 -12.11 7.68
CA GLY A 92 4.62 -12.72 7.09
C GLY A 92 4.52 -14.24 7.04
N SER A 93 3.77 -14.81 6.10
CA SER A 93 3.61 -16.26 5.93
C SER A 93 4.94 -17.01 5.83
N VAL A 94 5.97 -16.37 5.32
CA VAL A 94 7.34 -16.92 5.23
C VAL A 94 7.99 -17.19 6.61
N TYR A 95 7.44 -16.64 7.67
CA TYR A 95 7.92 -16.86 9.05
C TYR A 95 6.97 -17.78 9.85
N ASP A 96 5.85 -18.19 9.29
CA ASP A 96 4.95 -19.14 9.94
C ASP A 96 5.34 -20.56 9.58
N VAL A 97 5.82 -21.31 10.57
CA VAL A 97 6.27 -22.70 10.41
C VAL A 97 5.16 -23.60 9.86
N ARG A 98 3.92 -23.35 10.22
CA ARG A 98 2.76 -24.13 9.73
C ARG A 98 2.56 -23.93 8.23
N GLU A 99 2.65 -22.69 7.76
CA GLU A 99 2.57 -22.35 6.33
C GLU A 99 3.74 -22.94 5.55
N LEU A 100 4.94 -22.89 6.10
CA LEU A 100 6.13 -23.46 5.46
C LEU A 100 6.06 -24.99 5.38
N LEU A 101 5.57 -25.66 6.42
CA LEU A 101 5.36 -27.10 6.41
C LEU A 101 4.26 -27.50 5.41
N ASP A 102 3.14 -26.78 5.38
CA ASP A 102 2.06 -27.02 4.43
C ASP A 102 2.52 -26.82 2.98
N ALA A 103 3.27 -25.77 2.72
CA ALA A 103 3.87 -25.52 1.42
C ALA A 103 4.86 -26.64 1.02
N SER A 104 5.68 -27.12 1.96
CA SER A 104 6.64 -28.20 1.73
C SER A 104 5.94 -29.52 1.41
N VAL A 105 4.89 -29.88 2.15
CA VAL A 105 4.09 -31.08 1.89
C VAL A 105 3.43 -31.00 0.51
N LYS A 106 2.86 -29.87 0.16
CA LYS A 106 2.25 -29.64 -1.15
C LYS A 106 3.25 -29.70 -2.29
N LEU A 107 4.46 -29.24 -2.08
CA LEU A 107 5.54 -29.30 -3.04
C LEU A 107 6.00 -30.74 -3.29
N MET A 108 6.11 -31.56 -2.21
CA MET A 108 6.50 -32.97 -2.31
C MET A 108 5.43 -33.82 -2.99
N ASP A 109 4.16 -33.52 -2.79
CA ASP A 109 3.03 -34.23 -3.40
C ASP A 109 2.93 -34.00 -4.92
N GLY A 110 3.72 -33.11 -5.49
CA GLY A 110 3.73 -32.78 -6.92
C GLY A 110 2.39 -32.26 -7.44
N ARG A 111 1.45 -31.92 -6.54
CA ARG A 111 0.11 -31.47 -6.87
C ARG A 111 0.06 -29.95 -6.86
N SER A 112 0.08 -29.36 -8.04
CA SER A 112 -0.18 -27.92 -8.19
C SER A 112 -1.57 -27.57 -7.66
N GLN A 113 -1.65 -26.66 -6.70
CA GLN A 113 -2.92 -26.14 -6.21
C GLN A 113 -3.71 -25.35 -7.26
N ILE A 114 -3.03 -24.80 -8.25
CA ILE A 114 -3.64 -24.06 -9.36
C ILE A 114 -4.61 -24.95 -10.14
N GLY A 115 -4.28 -26.24 -10.28
CA GLY A 115 -5.18 -27.19 -10.95
C GLY A 115 -6.43 -27.58 -10.14
N ARG A 116 -6.41 -27.46 -8.81
CA ARG A 116 -7.55 -27.85 -7.96
C ARG A 116 -8.62 -26.75 -7.82
N ALA A 117 -8.23 -25.49 -7.84
CA ALA A 117 -9.19 -24.38 -7.82
C ALA A 117 -10.05 -24.35 -9.11
N SER A 118 -9.45 -24.63 -10.25
CA SER A 118 -10.13 -24.69 -11.54
C SER A 118 -11.15 -25.83 -11.69
N CYS A 119 -10.99 -26.93 -10.93
CA CYS A 119 -11.93 -28.07 -11.01
C CYS A 119 -13.13 -27.96 -10.06
N ARG A 120 -13.11 -27.05 -9.08
CA ARG A 120 -14.22 -26.89 -8.14
C ARG A 120 -15.31 -25.93 -8.59
N GLU A 121 -15.05 -25.11 -9.61
CA GLU A 121 -16.03 -24.18 -10.17
C GLU A 121 -16.87 -24.74 -11.33
N ARG A 122 -16.76 -26.05 -11.63
CA ARG A 122 -17.53 -26.71 -12.70
C ARG A 122 -18.39 -27.86 -12.18
N VAL A 123 -19.12 -27.62 -11.12
CA VAL A 123 -20.26 -28.50 -10.76
C VAL A 123 -21.45 -27.62 -10.37
#